data_5f88d5019877321552ed5c8044722e73
#
_entry.id   5f88d5019877321552ed5c8044722e73
#
_cell.length_a   1.000
_cell.length_b   1.000
_cell.length_c   1.000
_cell.angle_alpha   90.00
_cell.angle_beta   90.00
_cell.angle_gamma   90.00
#
_symmetry.space_group_name_H-M   'P 1'
#
loop_
_entity.id
_entity.type
_entity.pdbx_description
1 polymer ?
#
loop_
_entity_poly.entity_id
_entity_poly.type
_entity_poly.pdbx_seq_one_letter_code
_entity_poly.pdbx_strand_id
1 'polypeptide(L)'
;MKRSAINEILGHTRQFFSQHDVHLPPFASFPPTQWRKLDAAAWSEVFDLKLGWDVTAFGGNNFAAQGLTLFTLRNGSPKGMPYEKCYAEKIMHVRDAQVTPMHFHWRKREDIINRGGGNLIVEL
;
A
#
# COMPACT_ATOMS: atom_id res chain seq x y z
N MET A 1 -9.14 -13.96 1.30
CA MET A 1 -7.74 -14.42 1.49
C MET A 1 -7.51 -14.81 2.93
N LYS A 2 -6.76 -15.91 3.23
CA LYS A 2 -6.42 -16.32 4.61
C LYS A 2 -5.33 -15.40 5.20
N ARG A 3 -5.36 -15.18 6.52
CA ARG A 3 -4.36 -14.33 7.21
C ARG A 3 -2.91 -14.81 6.99
N SER A 4 -2.68 -16.13 6.96
CA SER A 4 -1.37 -16.70 6.68
C SER A 4 -0.84 -16.29 5.30
N ALA A 5 -1.70 -16.33 4.27
CA ALA A 5 -1.34 -15.90 2.93
C ALA A 5 -1.04 -14.39 2.87
N ILE A 6 -1.81 -13.57 3.58
CA ILE A 6 -1.52 -12.13 3.68
C ILE A 6 -0.15 -11.90 4.32
N ASN A 7 0.16 -12.60 5.41
CA ASN A 7 1.46 -12.45 6.09
C ASN A 7 2.63 -12.88 5.19
N GLU A 8 2.46 -13.94 4.40
CA GLU A 8 3.44 -14.39 3.42
C GLU A 8 3.66 -13.34 2.32
N ILE A 9 2.57 -12.81 1.77
CA ILE A 9 2.62 -11.73 0.76
C ILE A 9 3.38 -10.51 1.31
N LEU A 10 3.06 -10.07 2.51
CA LEU A 10 3.72 -8.94 3.15
C LEU A 10 5.19 -9.23 3.46
N GLY A 11 5.53 -10.45 3.85
CA GLY A 11 6.92 -10.88 4.04
C GLY A 11 7.75 -10.74 2.78
N HIS A 12 7.26 -11.28 1.68
CA HIS A 12 7.90 -11.16 0.36
C HIS A 12 8.02 -9.71 -0.10
N THR A 13 6.98 -8.92 0.08
CA THR A 13 6.99 -7.50 -0.33
C THR A 13 8.01 -6.69 0.48
N ARG A 14 8.11 -6.91 1.80
CA ARG A 14 9.12 -6.24 2.63
C ARG A 14 10.54 -6.60 2.21
N GLN A 15 10.79 -7.88 1.93
CA GLN A 15 12.09 -8.34 1.44
C GLN A 15 12.43 -7.67 0.10
N PHE A 16 11.50 -7.66 -0.84
CA PHE A 16 11.65 -7.02 -2.14
C PHE A 16 11.94 -5.52 -1.99
N PHE A 17 11.20 -4.81 -1.16
CA PHE A 17 11.43 -3.39 -0.90
C PHE A 17 12.82 -3.13 -0.32
N SER A 18 13.26 -3.96 0.62
CA SER A 18 14.60 -3.85 1.21
C SER A 18 15.70 -4.08 0.17
N GLN A 19 15.53 -5.02 -0.77
CA GLN A 19 16.49 -5.28 -1.85
C GLN A 19 16.61 -4.13 -2.86
N HIS A 20 15.62 -3.23 -2.90
CA HIS A 20 15.57 -2.07 -3.79
C HIS A 20 15.68 -0.74 -3.04
N ASP A 21 16.26 -0.75 -1.83
CA ASP A 21 16.47 0.43 -0.98
C ASP A 21 15.19 1.25 -0.73
N VAL A 22 14.05 0.57 -0.67
CA VAL A 22 12.77 1.17 -0.31
C VAL A 22 12.57 1.03 1.20
N HIS A 23 12.77 2.13 1.92
CA HIS A 23 12.62 2.19 3.36
C HIS A 23 11.21 2.65 3.75
N LEU A 24 10.55 1.86 4.59
CA LEU A 24 9.24 2.17 5.13
C LEU A 24 9.35 2.75 6.54
N PRO A 25 8.37 3.56 6.97
CA PRO A 25 8.34 4.06 8.33
C PRO A 25 8.21 2.90 9.36
N PRO A 26 8.65 3.11 10.61
CA PRO A 26 8.68 2.05 11.62
C PRO A 26 7.36 1.31 11.82
N PHE A 27 6.23 2.01 11.71
CA PHE A 27 4.92 1.41 11.90
C PHE A 27 4.54 0.36 10.84
N ALA A 28 5.22 0.32 9.70
CA ALA A 28 5.06 -0.73 8.71
C ALA A 28 5.38 -2.13 9.25
N SER A 29 6.15 -2.20 10.35
CA SER A 29 6.62 -3.44 10.96
C SER A 29 6.05 -3.69 12.35
N PHE A 30 5.15 -2.84 12.85
CA PHE A 30 4.58 -3.01 14.18
C PHE A 30 3.75 -4.29 14.27
N PRO A 31 4.02 -5.17 15.25
CA PRO A 31 3.18 -6.32 15.51
C PRO A 31 1.84 -5.90 16.15
N PRO A 32 0.82 -6.76 16.11
CA PRO A 32 -0.49 -6.45 16.70
C PRO A 32 -0.45 -6.06 18.18
N THR A 33 0.53 -6.57 18.92
CA THR A 33 0.75 -6.22 20.33
C THR A 33 1.21 -4.79 20.52
N GLN A 34 1.97 -4.25 19.58
CA GLN A 34 2.41 -2.86 19.60
C GLN A 34 1.27 -1.93 19.16
N TRP A 35 0.55 -2.27 18.10
CA TRP A 35 -0.63 -1.51 17.66
C TRP A 35 -1.65 -1.31 18.78
N ARG A 36 -1.90 -2.35 19.60
CA ARG A 36 -2.84 -2.25 20.74
C ARG A 36 -2.39 -1.32 21.88
N LYS A 37 -1.12 -0.94 21.91
CA LYS A 37 -0.54 -0.06 22.95
C LYS A 37 -0.42 1.39 22.51
N LEU A 38 -0.71 1.68 21.24
CA LEU A 38 -0.60 3.04 20.72
C LEU A 38 -1.70 3.93 21.28
N ASP A 39 -1.33 5.17 21.60
CA ASP A 39 -2.30 6.21 21.87
C ASP A 39 -3.01 6.62 20.57
N ALA A 40 -4.31 6.39 20.49
CA ALA A 40 -5.11 6.67 19.31
C ALA A 40 -5.08 8.14 18.91
N ALA A 41 -4.99 9.07 19.86
CA ALA A 41 -4.92 10.49 19.58
C ALA A 41 -3.58 10.88 18.93
N ALA A 42 -2.46 10.35 19.44
CA ALA A 42 -1.13 10.60 18.88
C ALA A 42 -0.94 9.96 17.49
N TRP A 43 -1.70 8.93 17.17
CA TRP A 43 -1.64 8.20 15.90
C TRP A 43 -2.88 8.41 15.02
N SER A 44 -3.67 9.45 15.31
CA SER A 44 -4.93 9.72 14.63
C SER A 44 -4.78 9.80 13.10
N GLU A 45 -3.76 10.46 12.58
CA GLU A 45 -3.54 10.54 11.13
C GLU A 45 -3.41 9.16 10.48
N VAL A 46 -2.70 8.22 11.12
CA VAL A 46 -2.52 6.86 10.60
C VAL A 46 -3.85 6.13 10.51
N PHE A 47 -4.68 6.24 11.54
CA PHE A 47 -5.99 5.57 11.58
C PHE A 47 -7.03 6.23 10.69
N ASP A 48 -7.15 7.54 10.76
CA ASP A 48 -8.17 8.31 10.05
C ASP A 48 -7.93 8.29 8.53
N LEU A 49 -6.68 8.40 8.12
CA LEU A 49 -6.29 8.39 6.71
C LEU A 49 -5.94 6.99 6.18
N LYS A 50 -6.06 5.96 7.01
CA LYS A 50 -5.83 4.54 6.64
C LYS A 50 -4.45 4.34 6.02
N LEU A 51 -3.41 4.85 6.69
CA LEU A 51 -2.04 4.65 6.28
C LEU A 51 -1.59 3.20 6.59
N GLY A 52 -0.65 2.70 5.81
CA GLY A 52 -0.09 1.37 6.02
C GLY A 52 -0.36 0.40 4.89
N TRP A 53 -0.32 -0.89 5.23
CA TRP A 53 -0.41 -1.98 4.27
C TRP A 53 -1.83 -2.21 3.76
N ASP A 54 -1.92 -2.47 2.46
CA ASP A 54 -3.09 -3.04 1.82
C ASP A 54 -2.67 -4.16 0.86
N VAL A 55 -3.45 -5.25 0.87
CA VAL A 55 -3.28 -6.41 -0.01
C VAL A 55 -4.63 -6.72 -0.63
N THR A 56 -4.74 -6.57 -1.92
CA THR A 56 -6.00 -6.77 -2.63
C THR A 56 -5.85 -7.73 -3.81
N ALA A 57 -6.85 -8.57 -4.03
CA ALA A 57 -7.05 -9.37 -5.22
C ALA A 57 -8.25 -8.85 -6.05
N PHE A 58 -8.66 -7.61 -5.83
CA PHE A 58 -9.75 -6.92 -6.54
C PHE A 58 -11.07 -7.74 -6.60
N GLY A 59 -11.39 -8.42 -5.51
CA GLY A 59 -12.58 -9.29 -5.43
C GLY A 59 -12.39 -10.68 -6.04
N GLY A 60 -11.26 -10.95 -6.67
CA GLY A 60 -10.91 -12.26 -7.22
C GLY A 60 -10.28 -13.21 -6.19
N ASN A 61 -10.07 -14.46 -6.59
CA ASN A 61 -9.47 -15.50 -5.75
C ASN A 61 -8.02 -15.81 -6.12
N ASN A 62 -7.49 -15.21 -7.18
CA ASN A 62 -6.15 -15.47 -7.68
C ASN A 62 -5.27 -14.21 -7.55
N PHE A 63 -4.73 -14.01 -6.36
CA PHE A 63 -3.83 -12.89 -6.09
C PHE A 63 -2.57 -12.90 -6.97
N ALA A 64 -2.08 -14.08 -7.36
CA ALA A 64 -0.86 -14.16 -8.16
C ALA A 64 -1.04 -13.63 -9.59
N ALA A 65 -2.22 -13.84 -10.17
CA ALA A 65 -2.52 -13.34 -11.50
C ALA A 65 -3.10 -11.91 -11.49
N GLN A 66 -3.95 -11.60 -10.51
CA GLN A 66 -4.61 -10.31 -10.40
C GLN A 66 -4.57 -9.83 -8.96
N GLY A 67 -3.69 -8.92 -8.68
CA GLY A 67 -3.47 -8.48 -7.31
C GLY A 67 -2.54 -7.28 -7.20
N LEU A 68 -2.48 -6.75 -6.00
CA LEU A 68 -1.62 -5.64 -5.67
C LEU A 68 -1.30 -5.68 -4.17
N THR A 69 -0.04 -5.42 -3.85
CA THR A 69 0.37 -5.08 -2.49
C THR A 69 0.83 -3.64 -2.49
N LEU A 70 0.36 -2.85 -1.57
CA LEU A 70 0.79 -1.46 -1.44
C LEU A 70 0.97 -1.05 0.02
N PHE A 71 1.81 -0.04 0.21
CA PHE A 71 1.94 0.68 1.46
C PHE A 71 1.59 2.16 1.24
N THR A 72 0.57 2.64 1.92
CA THR A 72 0.18 4.05 1.89
C THR A 72 1.02 4.82 2.90
N LEU A 73 1.93 5.66 2.39
CA LEU A 73 2.77 6.54 3.21
C LEU A 73 2.04 7.80 3.64
N ARG A 74 1.30 8.39 2.72
CA ARG A 74 0.49 9.59 2.91
C ARG A 74 -0.82 9.43 2.15
N ASN A 75 -1.86 10.04 2.66
CA ASN A 75 -3.15 10.03 1.98
C ASN A 75 -3.80 11.41 2.07
N GLY A 76 -4.52 11.79 1.03
CA GLY A 76 -5.34 12.98 1.05
C GLY A 76 -6.48 12.85 2.04
N SER A 77 -6.83 13.92 2.70
CA SER A 77 -7.91 13.95 3.67
C SER A 77 -9.14 14.68 3.13
N PRO A 78 -10.33 14.38 3.63
CA PRO A 78 -11.50 15.22 3.42
C PRO A 78 -11.25 16.64 3.94
N LYS A 79 -11.90 17.62 3.34
CA LYS A 79 -11.87 19.01 3.81
C LYS A 79 -12.29 19.09 5.30
N GLY A 80 -11.58 19.92 6.06
CA GLY A 80 -11.87 20.16 7.48
C GLY A 80 -11.13 19.22 8.45
N MET A 81 -10.31 18.30 7.95
CA MET A 81 -9.44 17.50 8.79
C MET A 81 -8.13 18.26 9.11
N PRO A 82 -7.55 18.06 10.33
CA PRO A 82 -6.38 18.84 10.75
C PRO A 82 -5.09 18.54 9.97
N TYR A 83 -5.05 17.48 9.17
CA TYR A 83 -3.91 17.06 8.36
C TYR A 83 -4.21 17.10 6.86
N GLU A 84 -4.81 18.19 6.39
CA GLU A 84 -5.15 18.35 4.99
C GLU A 84 -3.94 18.19 4.07
N LYS A 85 -4.04 17.23 3.14
CA LYS A 85 -3.10 17.02 2.04
C LYS A 85 -3.90 16.88 0.75
N CYS A 86 -3.42 17.51 -0.30
CA CYS A 86 -4.05 17.41 -1.62
C CYS A 86 -3.51 16.23 -2.44
N TYR A 87 -2.64 15.40 -1.88
CA TYR A 87 -1.98 14.29 -2.56
C TYR A 87 -1.95 13.03 -1.69
N ALA A 88 -1.76 11.90 -2.33
CA ALA A 88 -1.43 10.63 -1.70
C ALA A 88 -0.10 10.12 -2.24
N GLU A 89 0.64 9.39 -1.41
CA GLU A 89 1.85 8.69 -1.80
C GLU A 89 1.73 7.23 -1.37
N LYS A 90 1.88 6.34 -2.36
CA LYS A 90 1.79 4.91 -2.16
C LYS A 90 2.97 4.21 -2.80
N ILE A 91 3.53 3.25 -2.12
CA ILE A 91 4.55 2.37 -2.68
C ILE A 91 3.88 1.04 -3.01
N MET A 92 3.97 0.62 -4.26
CA MET A 92 3.29 -0.56 -4.76
C MET A 92 4.30 -1.64 -5.14
N HIS A 93 3.91 -2.89 -4.89
CA HIS A 93 4.61 -4.08 -5.37
C HIS A 93 3.69 -4.84 -6.30
N VAL A 94 4.01 -4.81 -7.58
CA VAL A 94 3.40 -5.64 -8.62
C VAL A 94 4.37 -6.77 -8.91
N ARG A 95 3.90 -8.01 -8.83
CA ARG A 95 4.72 -9.20 -9.05
C ARG A 95 4.80 -9.56 -10.53
N ASP A 96 5.72 -10.46 -10.88
CA ASP A 96 5.83 -11.01 -12.21
C ASP A 96 4.47 -11.52 -12.73
N ALA A 97 4.12 -11.13 -13.94
CA ALA A 97 2.85 -11.47 -14.59
C ALA A 97 1.57 -11.09 -13.81
N GLN A 98 1.68 -10.32 -12.74
CA GLN A 98 0.54 -9.85 -11.98
C GLN A 98 -0.08 -8.62 -12.65
N VAL A 99 -1.39 -8.59 -12.74
CA VAL A 99 -2.15 -7.52 -13.40
C VAL A 99 -2.97 -6.75 -12.36
N THR A 100 -2.97 -5.44 -12.47
CA THR A 100 -3.96 -4.56 -11.85
C THR A 100 -5.07 -4.33 -12.87
N PRO A 101 -6.36 -4.54 -12.52
CA PRO A 101 -7.46 -4.36 -13.48
C PRO A 101 -7.51 -2.94 -14.04
N MET A 102 -7.96 -2.81 -15.28
CA MET A 102 -8.27 -1.50 -15.85
C MET A 102 -9.27 -0.78 -14.98
N HIS A 103 -8.94 0.44 -14.61
CA HIS A 103 -9.80 1.30 -13.80
C HIS A 103 -9.47 2.77 -14.09
N PHE A 104 -10.33 3.67 -13.64
CA PHE A 104 -10.11 5.11 -13.77
C PHE A 104 -10.54 5.87 -12.51
N HIS A 105 -10.04 7.06 -12.39
CA HIS A 105 -10.36 7.96 -11.28
C HIS A 105 -10.96 9.26 -11.79
N TRP A 106 -12.17 9.59 -11.34
CA TRP A 106 -12.87 10.81 -11.78
C TRP A 106 -12.19 12.12 -11.34
N ARG A 107 -11.47 12.10 -10.23
CA ARG A 107 -10.99 13.32 -9.56
C ARG A 107 -9.51 13.27 -9.12
N LYS A 108 -8.79 12.25 -9.55
CA LYS A 108 -7.37 12.12 -9.26
C LYS A 108 -6.57 12.15 -10.56
N ARG A 109 -5.39 12.74 -10.46
CA ARG A 109 -4.28 12.48 -11.39
C ARG A 109 -3.33 11.51 -10.70
N GLU A 110 -2.75 10.61 -11.46
CA GLU A 110 -1.78 9.66 -10.96
C GLU A 110 -0.50 9.76 -11.77
N ASP A 111 0.61 9.87 -11.04
CA ASP A 111 1.94 9.72 -11.59
C ASP A 111 2.48 8.37 -11.14
N ILE A 112 2.94 7.55 -12.09
CA ILE A 112 3.50 6.24 -11.83
C ILE A 112 5.00 6.29 -12.07
N ILE A 113 5.78 6.01 -11.01
CA ILE A 113 7.23 6.01 -11.04
C ILE A 113 7.70 4.58 -10.83
N ASN A 114 8.30 3.96 -11.85
CA ASN A 114 8.95 2.68 -11.69
C ASN A 114 10.27 2.86 -10.93
N ARG A 115 10.36 2.30 -9.73
CA ARG A 115 11.53 2.39 -8.86
C ARG A 115 12.50 1.21 -9.00
N GLY A 116 12.16 0.21 -9.76
CA GLY A 116 13.03 -0.93 -10.03
C GLY A 116 12.34 -2.29 -9.90
N GLY A 117 13.13 -3.35 -10.02
CA GLY A 117 12.69 -4.73 -9.94
C GLY A 117 12.29 -5.35 -11.27
N GLY A 118 12.01 -4.54 -12.29
CA GLY A 118 11.62 -5.03 -13.61
C GLY A 118 10.88 -3.98 -14.42
N ASN A 119 10.37 -4.39 -15.57
CA ASN A 119 9.58 -3.52 -16.45
C ASN A 119 8.11 -3.48 -15.98
N LEU A 120 7.57 -2.28 -15.91
CA LEU A 120 6.14 -2.06 -15.68
C LEU A 120 5.48 -1.72 -17.02
N ILE A 121 4.46 -2.48 -17.38
CA ILE A 121 3.64 -2.21 -18.58
C ILE A 121 2.39 -1.47 -18.11
N VAL A 122 2.12 -0.34 -18.72
CA VAL A 122 0.93 0.49 -18.45
C VAL A 122 0.14 0.63 -19.74
N GLU A 123 -1.13 0.23 -19.71
CA GLU A 123 -2.09 0.46 -20.78
C GLU A 123 -2.93 1.70 -20.44
N LEU A 124 -3.15 2.58 -21.43
CA LEU A 124 -3.92 3.82 -21.32
C LEU A 124 -5.23 3.74 -22.09
#